data_86d2942953fd636fca264a43ee2e866d
#
_entry.id   86d2942953fd636fca264a43ee2e866d
#
_cell.length_a   1.000
_cell.length_b   1.000
_cell.length_c   1.000
_cell.angle_alpha   90.00
_cell.angle_beta   90.00
_cell.angle_gamma   90.00
#
_symmetry.space_group_name_H-M   'P 1'
#
loop_
_entity.id
_entity.type
_entity.pdbx_description
1 polymer ?
#
loop_
_entity_poly.entity_id
_entity_poly.type
_entity_poly.pdbx_seq_one_letter_code
_entity_poly.pdbx_strand_id
1 'polypeptide(L)'
;MLRLNSRMLAAGVVAISMGLGAVSAKADEFINVLTGGTSGVYYPLGAALANIYGAKIEGARTQVQSTKASVENLNLLQQGKGEIAFALGDSVKFAWEGNTDAGYPGKLDKLRGIAAIYPNYIQIVASKDSGVKTLADLKGKSLSVGAPKSGTELNARAILEAAGMSYDDLGQTEYLPFGESVELIKNRQLDATLQSAGLGVGSIKDLASSVAVTVVEVPAADVEKIGAPYLAATIPAGTYQGQDADVATAAVGNFLITHEGVSDETAYQMTKQLFENLPDMVAAHAAAKAIDLKKALDGMPVPLHPGAERYYKEKGMM
;
A
#
# COMPACT_ATOMS: atom_id res chain seq x y z
N MET A 1 90.45 -29.20 27.94
CA MET A 1 90.89 -28.31 26.82
C MET A 1 90.24 -28.78 25.56
N LEU A 2 89.10 -28.21 25.13
CA LEU A 2 88.58 -28.39 23.78
C LEU A 2 87.79 -27.13 23.44
N ARG A 3 88.17 -26.45 22.39
CA ARG A 3 87.50 -25.28 21.85
C ARG A 3 86.38 -25.68 20.95
N LEU A 4 85.18 -25.15 21.18
CA LEU A 4 84.02 -25.29 20.27
C LEU A 4 83.87 -24.03 19.46
N ASN A 5 83.90 -24.19 18.14
CA ASN A 5 83.67 -23.13 17.16
C ASN A 5 82.17 -22.92 16.96
N SER A 6 81.74 -21.69 17.14
CA SER A 6 80.42 -21.22 16.78
C SER A 6 80.28 -20.92 15.27
N ARG A 7 79.40 -21.61 14.57
CA ARG A 7 78.94 -21.22 13.24
C ARG A 7 77.57 -20.63 13.33
N MET A 8 77.40 -19.36 13.07
CA MET A 8 76.15 -18.68 12.89
C MET A 8 75.49 -19.16 11.60
N LEU A 9 74.28 -19.69 11.66
CA LEU A 9 73.38 -19.82 10.54
C LEU A 9 72.38 -18.64 10.59
N ALA A 10 72.46 -17.76 9.59
CA ALA A 10 71.48 -16.73 9.35
C ALA A 10 70.27 -17.37 8.62
N ALA A 11 69.10 -17.50 9.35
CA ALA A 11 67.85 -17.90 8.75
C ALA A 11 67.09 -16.65 8.28
N GLY A 12 67.01 -16.47 6.96
CA GLY A 12 66.18 -15.42 6.38
C GLY A 12 64.69 -15.74 6.55
N VAL A 13 63.99 -14.88 7.30
CA VAL A 13 62.51 -14.92 7.41
C VAL A 13 61.93 -14.16 6.22
N VAL A 14 61.38 -14.88 5.24
CA VAL A 14 60.56 -14.30 4.17
C VAL A 14 59.18 -14.09 4.75
N ALA A 15 58.84 -12.87 5.08
CA ALA A 15 57.48 -12.48 5.47
C ALA A 15 56.58 -12.41 4.21
N ILE A 16 55.82 -13.48 3.96
CA ILE A 16 54.71 -13.46 2.99
C ILE A 16 53.57 -12.67 3.61
N SER A 17 53.43 -11.41 3.25
CA SER A 17 52.24 -10.60 3.55
C SER A 17 51.09 -11.09 2.66
N MET A 18 50.31 -12.06 3.16
CA MET A 18 48.98 -12.35 2.62
C MET A 18 48.09 -11.14 2.90
N GLY A 19 47.87 -10.30 1.87
CA GLY A 19 46.81 -9.30 1.89
C GLY A 19 45.48 -10.03 1.96
N LEU A 20 44.91 -10.16 3.16
CA LEU A 20 43.51 -10.48 3.32
C LEU A 20 42.72 -9.30 2.77
N GLY A 21 42.31 -9.37 1.52
CA GLY A 21 41.22 -8.55 1.01
C GLY A 21 40.02 -8.84 1.87
N ALA A 22 39.67 -7.91 2.74
CA ALA A 22 38.38 -7.94 3.46
C ALA A 22 37.27 -7.91 2.39
N VAL A 23 36.76 -9.07 2.02
CA VAL A 23 35.47 -9.17 1.35
C VAL A 23 34.47 -8.66 2.42
N SER A 24 34.07 -7.40 2.31
CA SER A 24 32.92 -6.90 3.08
C SER A 24 31.75 -7.80 2.70
N ALA A 25 31.42 -8.74 3.56
CA ALA A 25 30.14 -9.43 3.49
C ALA A 25 29.07 -8.34 3.58
N LYS A 26 28.41 -8.05 2.46
CA LYS A 26 27.25 -7.17 2.44
C LYS A 26 26.23 -7.84 3.35
N ALA A 27 25.77 -7.15 4.39
CA ALA A 27 24.76 -7.70 5.27
C ALA A 27 23.52 -8.02 4.45
N ASP A 28 22.93 -9.19 4.69
CA ASP A 28 21.61 -9.55 4.12
C ASP A 28 20.63 -8.43 4.42
N GLU A 29 20.02 -7.85 3.39
CA GLU A 29 19.07 -6.78 3.53
C GLU A 29 17.66 -7.37 3.54
N PHE A 30 16.96 -7.24 4.66
CA PHE A 30 15.60 -7.75 4.79
C PHE A 30 14.62 -6.68 4.33
N ILE A 31 13.72 -7.03 3.41
CA ILE A 31 12.67 -6.14 2.90
C ILE A 31 11.31 -6.79 3.12
N ASN A 32 10.60 -6.36 4.14
CA ASN A 32 9.23 -6.77 4.42
C ASN A 32 8.26 -5.77 3.78
N VAL A 33 7.46 -6.24 2.83
CA VAL A 33 6.46 -5.45 2.09
C VAL A 33 5.11 -5.57 2.80
N LEU A 34 4.67 -4.49 3.44
CA LEU A 34 3.39 -4.43 4.15
C LEU A 34 2.26 -4.11 3.17
N THR A 35 1.21 -4.90 3.17
CA THR A 35 0.15 -4.85 2.17
C THR A 35 -1.23 -4.57 2.77
N GLY A 36 -2.19 -5.42 2.55
CA GLY A 36 -3.56 -5.45 3.07
C GLY A 36 -4.10 -6.86 2.98
N GLY A 37 -5.40 -7.03 3.03
CA GLY A 37 -6.04 -8.33 2.86
C GLY A 37 -5.76 -8.94 1.48
N THR A 38 -5.68 -10.27 1.41
CA THR A 38 -5.27 -11.02 0.20
C THR A 38 -6.22 -10.88 -0.98
N SER A 39 -7.47 -10.51 -0.74
CA SER A 39 -8.51 -10.28 -1.78
C SER A 39 -8.50 -8.85 -2.35
N GLY A 40 -7.65 -7.96 -1.82
CA GLY A 40 -7.44 -6.59 -2.28
C GLY A 40 -6.32 -6.48 -3.34
N VAL A 41 -6.03 -5.23 -3.75
CA VAL A 41 -5.01 -4.92 -4.77
C VAL A 41 -3.60 -4.85 -4.18
N TYR A 42 -3.43 -4.44 -2.93
CA TYR A 42 -2.12 -4.31 -2.30
C TYR A 42 -1.34 -5.62 -2.24
N TYR A 43 -2.04 -6.73 -1.92
CA TYR A 43 -1.36 -8.01 -1.73
C TYR A 43 -0.69 -8.55 -3.01
N PRO A 44 -1.38 -8.69 -4.16
CA PRO A 44 -0.75 -9.15 -5.39
C PRO A 44 0.35 -8.20 -5.87
N LEU A 45 0.19 -6.87 -5.73
CA LEU A 45 1.24 -5.92 -6.08
C LEU A 45 2.44 -5.99 -5.12
N GLY A 46 2.19 -6.19 -3.83
CA GLY A 46 3.25 -6.39 -2.83
C GLY A 46 4.04 -7.68 -3.07
N ALA A 47 3.36 -8.75 -3.49
CA ALA A 47 4.02 -9.99 -3.90
C ALA A 47 4.90 -9.79 -5.14
N ALA A 48 4.42 -9.02 -6.13
CA ALA A 48 5.24 -8.67 -7.30
C ALA A 48 6.47 -7.84 -6.90
N LEU A 49 6.31 -6.81 -6.04
CA LEU A 49 7.43 -6.02 -5.53
C LEU A 49 8.45 -6.88 -4.77
N ALA A 50 8.00 -7.74 -3.88
CA ALA A 50 8.88 -8.63 -3.13
C ALA A 50 9.69 -9.54 -4.07
N ASN A 51 9.04 -10.10 -5.10
CA ASN A 51 9.71 -10.92 -6.10
C ASN A 51 10.74 -10.10 -6.91
N ILE A 52 10.38 -8.89 -7.35
CA ILE A 52 11.28 -7.97 -8.05
C ILE A 52 12.49 -7.65 -7.17
N TYR A 53 12.27 -7.23 -5.92
CA TYR A 53 13.35 -6.86 -5.01
C TYR A 53 14.26 -8.04 -4.70
N GLY A 54 13.71 -9.22 -4.41
CA GLY A 54 14.48 -10.43 -4.17
C GLY A 54 15.33 -10.88 -5.37
N ALA A 55 14.85 -10.60 -6.60
CA ALA A 55 15.58 -10.96 -7.83
C ALA A 55 16.59 -9.90 -8.28
N LYS A 56 16.37 -8.61 -7.94
CA LYS A 56 17.13 -7.48 -8.53
C LYS A 56 17.99 -6.73 -7.53
N ILE A 57 17.75 -6.84 -6.23
CA ILE A 57 18.55 -6.20 -5.20
C ILE A 57 19.48 -7.26 -4.61
N GLU A 58 20.78 -7.06 -4.79
CA GLU A 58 21.79 -7.99 -4.31
C GLU A 58 21.75 -8.15 -2.78
N GLY A 59 21.66 -9.38 -2.30
CA GLY A 59 21.59 -9.70 -0.87
C GLY A 59 20.21 -9.47 -0.24
N ALA A 60 19.19 -9.06 -1.01
CA ALA A 60 17.87 -8.84 -0.47
C ALA A 60 17.15 -10.16 -0.13
N ARG A 61 16.62 -10.23 1.09
CA ARG A 61 15.65 -11.24 1.52
C ARG A 61 14.30 -10.58 1.69
N THR A 62 13.32 -11.01 0.94
CA THR A 62 12.01 -10.35 0.86
C THR A 62 10.92 -11.17 1.51
N GLN A 63 9.95 -10.46 2.11
CA GLN A 63 8.73 -11.03 2.65
C GLN A 63 7.54 -10.15 2.27
N VAL A 64 6.38 -10.77 2.10
CA VAL A 64 5.09 -10.07 1.95
C VAL A 64 4.26 -10.32 3.19
N GLN A 65 3.79 -9.24 3.80
CA GLN A 65 2.96 -9.32 4.98
C GLN A 65 1.55 -8.81 4.67
N SER A 66 0.55 -9.69 4.85
CA SER A 66 -0.85 -9.26 4.88
C SER A 66 -1.14 -8.54 6.19
N THR A 67 -1.81 -7.40 6.10
CA THR A 67 -2.16 -6.52 7.22
C THR A 67 -3.60 -6.04 7.08
N LYS A 68 -4.02 -5.14 7.97
CA LYS A 68 -5.28 -4.39 7.85
C LYS A 68 -5.16 -3.16 6.94
N ALA A 69 -4.06 -3.01 6.20
CA ALA A 69 -3.72 -1.91 5.30
C ALA A 69 -3.33 -0.60 6.00
N SER A 70 -3.67 0.57 5.40
CA SER A 70 -2.99 1.86 5.58
C SER A 70 -2.64 2.24 7.01
N VAL A 71 -3.61 2.25 7.94
CA VAL A 71 -3.34 2.72 9.32
C VAL A 71 -2.40 1.78 10.06
N GLU A 72 -2.61 0.47 9.93
CA GLU A 72 -1.72 -0.52 10.52
C GLU A 72 -0.32 -0.44 9.89
N ASN A 73 -0.24 -0.35 8.56
CA ASN A 73 1.02 -0.27 7.82
C ASN A 73 1.88 0.92 8.28
N LEU A 74 1.29 2.11 8.36
CA LEU A 74 2.02 3.31 8.76
C LEU A 74 2.50 3.25 10.22
N ASN A 75 1.67 2.68 11.12
CA ASN A 75 2.08 2.42 12.50
C ASN A 75 3.23 1.39 12.59
N LEU A 76 3.24 0.37 11.74
CA LEU A 76 4.32 -0.63 11.67
C LEU A 76 5.61 0.02 11.12
N LEU A 77 5.53 0.82 10.06
CA LEU A 77 6.69 1.57 9.52
C LEU A 77 7.31 2.49 10.57
N GLN A 78 6.51 3.24 11.34
CA GLN A 78 7.01 4.11 12.41
C GLN A 78 7.79 3.33 13.46
N GLN A 79 7.45 2.03 13.67
CA GLN A 79 8.12 1.15 14.61
C GLN A 79 9.31 0.39 14.00
N GLY A 80 9.60 0.58 12.69
CA GLY A 80 10.62 -0.19 11.98
C GLY A 80 10.27 -1.67 11.82
N LYS A 81 8.97 -2.00 11.71
CA LYS A 81 8.46 -3.37 11.54
C LYS A 81 8.04 -3.69 10.10
N GLY A 82 8.73 -3.15 9.17
CA GLY A 82 8.57 -3.31 7.73
C GLY A 82 9.34 -2.21 7.00
N GLU A 83 9.86 -2.50 5.83
CA GLU A 83 10.73 -1.59 5.08
C GLU A 83 9.98 -0.77 4.06
N ILE A 84 8.86 -1.29 3.55
CA ILE A 84 8.01 -0.58 2.59
C ILE A 84 6.55 -0.99 2.75
N ALA A 85 5.63 -0.06 2.55
CA ALA A 85 4.19 -0.27 2.72
C ALA A 85 3.36 0.45 1.68
N PHE A 86 2.22 -0.14 1.34
CA PHE A 86 1.14 0.54 0.63
C PHE A 86 0.28 1.33 1.60
N ALA A 87 -0.04 2.58 1.28
CA ALA A 87 -0.96 3.40 2.07
C ALA A 87 -1.71 4.43 1.22
N LEU A 88 -2.93 4.74 1.63
CA LEU A 88 -3.75 5.81 1.07
C LEU A 88 -3.22 7.18 1.49
N GLY A 89 -3.33 8.17 0.60
CA GLY A 89 -2.78 9.51 0.81
C GLY A 89 -3.40 10.26 1.98
N ASP A 90 -4.69 10.11 2.24
CA ASP A 90 -5.34 10.66 3.41
C ASP A 90 -4.81 10.04 4.70
N SER A 91 -4.65 8.72 4.72
CA SER A 91 -4.07 8.00 5.86
C SER A 91 -2.62 8.44 6.14
N VAL A 92 -1.80 8.63 5.09
CA VAL A 92 -0.42 9.14 5.22
C VAL A 92 -0.42 10.56 5.79
N LYS A 93 -1.31 11.44 5.30
CA LYS A 93 -1.47 12.79 5.82
C LYS A 93 -1.85 12.78 7.30
N PHE A 94 -2.88 12.02 7.68
CA PHE A 94 -3.32 11.91 9.07
C PHE A 94 -2.23 11.35 9.98
N ALA A 95 -1.44 10.39 9.50
CA ALA A 95 -0.30 9.83 10.24
C ALA A 95 0.78 10.90 10.48
N TRP A 96 1.12 11.66 9.45
CA TRP A 96 2.12 12.73 9.53
C TRP A 96 1.69 13.87 10.45
N GLU A 97 0.40 14.22 10.45
CA GLU A 97 -0.19 15.24 11.31
C GLU A 97 -0.41 14.75 12.74
N GLY A 98 -0.46 13.44 12.97
CA GLY A 98 -0.69 12.84 14.30
C GLY A 98 -2.16 12.83 14.71
N ASN A 99 -3.06 12.59 13.75
CA ASN A 99 -4.50 12.54 13.99
C ASN A 99 -4.88 11.29 14.80
N THR A 100 -5.24 11.49 16.08
CA THR A 100 -5.61 10.40 16.99
C THR A 100 -6.91 9.72 16.63
N ASP A 101 -7.88 10.45 16.06
CA ASP A 101 -9.19 9.91 15.66
C ASP A 101 -9.08 8.97 14.46
N ALA A 102 -8.02 9.16 13.64
CA ALA A 102 -7.65 8.25 12.58
C ALA A 102 -6.88 7.00 13.06
N GLY A 103 -6.61 6.89 14.37
CA GLY A 103 -5.95 5.72 14.97
C GLY A 103 -4.44 5.81 15.06
N TYR A 104 -3.88 7.02 14.99
CA TYR A 104 -2.44 7.26 15.19
C TYR A 104 -2.16 7.75 16.62
N PRO A 105 -1.14 7.22 17.31
CA PRO A 105 -0.85 7.62 18.70
C PRO A 105 -0.25 9.03 18.83
N GLY A 106 0.09 9.64 17.70
CA GLY A 106 0.73 10.94 17.53
C GLY A 106 1.35 11.05 16.15
N LYS A 107 2.18 12.06 15.92
CA LYS A 107 2.88 12.24 14.64
C LYS A 107 3.79 11.05 14.33
N LEU A 108 3.66 10.51 13.12
CA LEU A 108 4.55 9.48 12.62
C LEU A 108 5.65 10.13 11.78
N ASP A 109 6.62 10.74 12.43
CA ASP A 109 7.65 11.61 11.84
C ASP A 109 8.81 10.87 11.15
N LYS A 110 8.89 9.54 11.32
CA LYS A 110 9.87 8.70 10.64
C LYS A 110 9.47 8.30 9.23
N LEU A 111 8.21 8.51 8.85
CA LEU A 111 7.72 8.13 7.52
C LEU A 111 8.43 8.91 6.41
N ARG A 112 8.74 8.21 5.31
CA ARG A 112 9.36 8.78 4.10
C ARG A 112 8.66 8.24 2.85
N GLY A 113 8.48 9.10 1.86
CA GLY A 113 7.86 8.74 0.58
C GLY A 113 8.82 7.98 -0.34
N ILE A 114 8.28 6.99 -1.03
CA ILE A 114 8.96 6.32 -2.16
C ILE A 114 8.32 6.78 -3.46
N ALA A 115 7.03 6.55 -3.67
CA ALA A 115 6.33 6.91 -4.91
C ALA A 115 4.82 7.05 -4.73
N ALA A 116 4.19 7.97 -5.44
CA ALA A 116 2.78 7.86 -5.79
C ALA A 116 2.62 6.74 -6.83
N ILE A 117 1.57 5.92 -6.71
CA ILE A 117 1.43 4.74 -7.55
C ILE A 117 0.14 4.76 -8.39
N TYR A 118 -0.99 4.42 -7.84
CA TYR A 118 -2.27 4.40 -8.58
C TYR A 118 -3.40 4.91 -7.67
N PRO A 119 -4.50 5.44 -8.20
CA PRO A 119 -5.64 5.85 -7.38
C PRO A 119 -6.43 4.64 -6.89
N ASN A 120 -6.85 4.65 -5.62
CA ASN A 120 -7.99 3.86 -5.18
C ASN A 120 -9.29 4.61 -5.48
N TYR A 121 -10.32 3.84 -5.81
CA TYR A 121 -11.68 4.31 -5.98
C TYR A 121 -12.51 3.82 -4.80
N ILE A 122 -13.40 4.66 -4.32
CA ILE A 122 -14.38 4.27 -3.31
C ILE A 122 -15.49 3.49 -4.01
N GLN A 123 -15.58 2.21 -3.72
CA GLN A 123 -16.49 1.30 -4.39
C GLN A 123 -17.48 0.75 -3.37
N ILE A 124 -18.67 1.33 -3.34
CA ILE A 124 -19.76 0.85 -2.50
C ILE A 124 -20.59 -0.11 -3.35
N VAL A 125 -20.64 -1.37 -2.93
CA VAL A 125 -21.31 -2.43 -3.68
C VAL A 125 -22.32 -3.11 -2.77
N ALA A 126 -23.57 -3.12 -3.22
CA ALA A 126 -24.68 -3.73 -2.51
C ALA A 126 -25.26 -4.90 -3.32
N SER A 127 -25.81 -5.91 -2.65
CA SER A 127 -26.65 -6.89 -3.35
C SER A 127 -27.92 -6.22 -3.89
N LYS A 128 -28.39 -6.61 -5.07
CA LYS A 128 -29.68 -6.08 -5.59
C LYS A 128 -30.84 -6.41 -4.67
N ASP A 129 -30.79 -7.54 -3.96
CA ASP A 129 -31.80 -7.99 -3.02
C ASP A 129 -31.93 -7.03 -1.80
N SER A 130 -30.86 -6.32 -1.43
CA SER A 130 -30.88 -5.32 -0.33
C SER A 130 -31.76 -4.11 -0.64
N GLY A 131 -31.97 -3.82 -1.93
CA GLY A 131 -32.70 -2.63 -2.41
C GLY A 131 -31.88 -1.34 -2.37
N VAL A 132 -30.62 -1.35 -1.94
CA VAL A 132 -29.73 -0.18 -1.88
C VAL A 132 -29.33 0.25 -3.30
N LYS A 133 -29.58 1.52 -3.64
CA LYS A 133 -29.25 2.13 -4.93
C LYS A 133 -28.48 3.45 -4.79
N THR A 134 -28.67 4.15 -3.68
CA THR A 134 -28.06 5.44 -3.37
C THR A 134 -27.40 5.41 -2.00
N LEU A 135 -26.56 6.41 -1.66
CA LEU A 135 -26.00 6.55 -0.32
C LEU A 135 -27.10 6.64 0.75
N ALA A 136 -28.20 7.35 0.46
CA ALA A 136 -29.31 7.51 1.41
C ALA A 136 -30.01 6.19 1.74
N ASP A 137 -30.00 5.23 0.81
CA ASP A 137 -30.61 3.90 1.02
C ASP A 137 -29.81 3.03 2.00
N LEU A 138 -28.59 3.43 2.36
CA LEU A 138 -27.77 2.75 3.39
C LEU A 138 -28.35 2.93 4.80
N LYS A 139 -29.22 3.92 5.04
CA LYS A 139 -29.88 4.09 6.34
C LYS A 139 -30.65 2.84 6.75
N GLY A 140 -30.35 2.36 7.94
CA GLY A 140 -30.95 1.13 8.49
C GLY A 140 -30.46 -0.17 7.83
N LYS A 141 -29.49 -0.14 6.92
CA LYS A 141 -28.87 -1.30 6.27
C LYS A 141 -27.58 -1.73 6.98
N SER A 142 -27.19 -2.96 6.75
CA SER A 142 -25.89 -3.47 7.18
C SER A 142 -24.81 -3.12 6.16
N LEU A 143 -23.73 -2.47 6.61
CA LEU A 143 -22.61 -2.06 5.79
C LEU A 143 -21.28 -2.53 6.39
N SER A 144 -20.45 -3.21 5.59
CA SER A 144 -19.03 -3.38 5.92
C SER A 144 -18.24 -2.16 5.47
N VAL A 145 -17.57 -1.53 6.43
CA VAL A 145 -16.81 -0.28 6.26
C VAL A 145 -15.31 -0.51 6.11
N GLY A 146 -14.88 -1.77 5.95
CA GLY A 146 -13.48 -2.16 5.88
C GLY A 146 -12.94 -2.66 7.22
N ALA A 147 -11.75 -3.27 7.19
CA ALA A 147 -11.13 -3.81 8.40
C ALA A 147 -10.81 -2.71 9.44
N PRO A 148 -10.81 -3.02 10.74
CA PRO A 148 -10.40 -2.07 11.77
C PRO A 148 -8.96 -1.61 11.50
N LYS A 149 -8.65 -0.33 11.65
CA LYS A 149 -7.34 0.27 11.36
C LYS A 149 -6.92 0.16 9.89
N SER A 150 -7.90 0.17 8.98
CA SER A 150 -7.66 0.30 7.54
C SER A 150 -7.90 1.72 7.06
N GLY A 151 -7.28 2.12 5.95
CA GLY A 151 -7.63 3.36 5.28
C GLY A 151 -9.03 3.33 4.67
N THR A 152 -9.55 2.15 4.31
CA THR A 152 -10.94 1.98 3.85
C THR A 152 -11.94 2.43 4.90
N GLU A 153 -11.71 2.10 6.17
CA GLU A 153 -12.59 2.52 7.26
C GLU A 153 -12.59 4.04 7.43
N LEU A 154 -11.44 4.71 7.29
CA LEU A 154 -11.35 6.17 7.28
C LEU A 154 -12.11 6.78 6.10
N ASN A 155 -11.98 6.18 4.91
CA ASN A 155 -12.74 6.60 3.74
C ASN A 155 -14.25 6.43 3.94
N ALA A 156 -14.69 5.35 4.59
CA ALA A 156 -16.10 5.12 4.86
C ALA A 156 -16.70 6.22 5.76
N ARG A 157 -15.98 6.63 6.81
CA ARG A 157 -16.39 7.77 7.65
C ARG A 157 -16.54 9.05 6.82
N ALA A 158 -15.52 9.39 6.03
CA ALA A 158 -15.50 10.60 5.22
C ALA A 158 -16.67 10.65 4.22
N ILE A 159 -16.95 9.53 3.54
CA ILE A 159 -18.05 9.42 2.56
C ILE A 159 -19.41 9.55 3.23
N LEU A 160 -19.63 8.84 4.36
CA LEU A 160 -20.90 8.90 5.06
C LEU A 160 -21.15 10.30 5.65
N GLU A 161 -20.12 10.91 6.25
CA GLU A 161 -20.20 12.27 6.80
C GLU A 161 -20.55 13.31 5.70
N ALA A 162 -19.92 13.22 4.53
CA ALA A 162 -20.21 14.08 3.39
C ALA A 162 -21.65 13.94 2.89
N ALA A 163 -22.22 12.74 2.99
CA ALA A 163 -23.62 12.44 2.69
C ALA A 163 -24.59 12.80 3.85
N GLY A 164 -24.10 13.41 4.94
CA GLY A 164 -24.89 13.77 6.11
C GLY A 164 -25.32 12.54 6.94
N MET A 165 -24.52 11.51 6.98
CA MET A 165 -24.73 10.25 7.68
C MET A 165 -23.56 9.94 8.62
N SER A 166 -23.82 9.08 9.59
CA SER A 166 -22.81 8.47 10.44
C SER A 166 -23.03 6.95 10.54
N TYR A 167 -22.20 6.26 11.28
CA TYR A 167 -22.42 4.83 11.55
C TYR A 167 -23.70 4.57 12.37
N ASP A 168 -24.18 5.55 13.15
CA ASP A 168 -25.43 5.45 13.91
C ASP A 168 -26.67 5.43 13.01
N ASP A 169 -26.57 5.89 11.76
CA ASP A 169 -27.65 5.81 10.77
C ASP A 169 -27.76 4.43 10.11
N LEU A 170 -26.74 3.57 10.26
CA LEU A 170 -26.73 2.22 9.72
C LEU A 170 -27.52 1.26 10.63
N GLY A 171 -28.09 0.21 10.05
CA GLY A 171 -28.70 -0.87 10.83
C GLY A 171 -27.66 -1.73 11.54
N GLN A 172 -26.50 -1.94 10.87
CA GLN A 172 -25.35 -2.66 11.42
C GLN A 172 -24.08 -2.19 10.72
N THR A 173 -23.05 -1.88 11.50
CA THR A 173 -21.72 -1.56 10.99
C THR A 173 -20.78 -2.74 11.19
N GLU A 174 -20.24 -3.28 10.09
CA GLU A 174 -19.29 -4.38 10.14
C GLU A 174 -17.88 -3.90 9.78
N TYR A 175 -16.88 -4.36 10.54
CA TYR A 175 -15.48 -4.02 10.35
C TYR A 175 -14.70 -5.22 9.83
N LEU A 176 -14.85 -5.52 8.53
CA LEU A 176 -14.39 -6.76 7.93
C LEU A 176 -13.38 -6.53 6.80
N PRO A 177 -12.43 -7.47 6.61
CA PRO A 177 -11.67 -7.57 5.36
C PRO A 177 -12.60 -7.77 4.15
N PHE A 178 -12.15 -7.35 2.96
CA PHE A 178 -12.95 -7.39 1.73
C PHE A 178 -13.53 -8.78 1.41
N GLY A 179 -12.73 -9.84 1.55
CA GLY A 179 -13.18 -11.21 1.28
C GLY A 179 -14.30 -11.65 2.21
N GLU A 180 -14.18 -11.37 3.52
CA GLU A 180 -15.22 -11.71 4.50
C GLU A 180 -16.51 -10.95 4.23
N SER A 181 -16.42 -9.65 3.89
CA SER A 181 -17.58 -8.84 3.51
C SER A 181 -18.33 -9.45 2.31
N VAL A 182 -17.58 -9.90 1.32
CA VAL A 182 -18.14 -10.53 0.10
C VAL A 182 -18.85 -11.84 0.45
N GLU A 183 -18.27 -12.69 1.28
CA GLU A 183 -18.91 -13.94 1.71
C GLU A 183 -20.20 -13.68 2.48
N LEU A 184 -20.24 -12.68 3.36
CA LEU A 184 -21.48 -12.34 4.08
C LEU A 184 -22.58 -11.81 3.14
N ILE A 185 -22.22 -11.03 2.10
CA ILE A 185 -23.19 -10.57 1.10
C ILE A 185 -23.75 -11.76 0.30
N LYS A 186 -22.88 -12.68 -0.17
CA LYS A 186 -23.29 -13.90 -0.88
C LYS A 186 -24.27 -14.74 -0.05
N ASN A 187 -24.04 -14.78 1.27
CA ASN A 187 -24.87 -15.53 2.23
C ASN A 187 -26.11 -14.74 2.71
N ARG A 188 -26.37 -13.53 2.18
CA ARG A 188 -27.47 -12.64 2.56
C ARG A 188 -27.45 -12.21 4.04
N GLN A 189 -26.25 -12.12 4.62
CA GLN A 189 -26.00 -11.69 5.99
C GLN A 189 -25.49 -10.24 6.09
N LEU A 190 -25.22 -9.62 4.95
CA LEU A 190 -24.74 -8.26 4.81
C LEU A 190 -25.37 -7.63 3.56
N ASP A 191 -25.83 -6.39 3.63
CA ASP A 191 -26.48 -5.69 2.52
C ASP A 191 -25.47 -5.11 1.54
N ALA A 192 -24.39 -4.48 2.05
CA ALA A 192 -23.43 -3.74 1.26
C ALA A 192 -22.01 -3.77 1.87
N THR A 193 -21.02 -3.50 1.04
CA THR A 193 -19.62 -3.28 1.43
C THR A 193 -19.08 -2.01 0.78
N LEU A 194 -18.30 -1.23 1.51
CA LEU A 194 -17.46 -0.17 0.97
C LEU A 194 -16.03 -0.69 0.89
N GLN A 195 -15.44 -0.62 -0.30
CA GLN A 195 -14.07 -1.03 -0.56
C GLN A 195 -13.29 0.11 -1.24
N SER A 196 -12.24 0.60 -0.61
CA SER A 196 -11.31 1.54 -1.22
C SER A 196 -10.18 0.76 -1.89
N ALA A 197 -10.26 0.62 -3.21
CA ALA A 197 -9.34 -0.23 -3.97
C ALA A 197 -9.16 0.26 -5.41
N GLY A 198 -8.10 -0.20 -6.08
CA GLY A 198 -7.97 -0.05 -7.53
C GLY A 198 -9.12 -0.74 -8.26
N LEU A 199 -9.49 -0.21 -9.43
CA LEU A 199 -10.56 -0.78 -10.25
C LEU A 199 -10.29 -2.24 -10.62
N GLY A 200 -11.36 -3.03 -10.64
CA GLY A 200 -11.28 -4.45 -10.95
C GLY A 200 -10.71 -5.30 -9.81
N VAL A 201 -10.83 -4.84 -8.55
CA VAL A 201 -10.43 -5.59 -7.37
C VAL A 201 -11.10 -6.98 -7.32
N GLY A 202 -10.31 -8.00 -6.96
CA GLY A 202 -10.73 -9.39 -7.02
C GLY A 202 -11.99 -9.70 -6.21
N SER A 203 -12.11 -9.14 -5.00
CA SER A 203 -13.26 -9.31 -4.12
C SER A 203 -14.59 -8.87 -4.75
N ILE A 204 -14.62 -7.69 -5.40
CA ILE A 204 -15.86 -7.20 -6.06
C ILE A 204 -16.15 -8.00 -7.33
N LYS A 205 -15.12 -8.40 -8.08
CA LYS A 205 -15.31 -9.30 -9.25
C LYS A 205 -15.95 -10.62 -8.83
N ASP A 206 -15.46 -11.21 -7.74
CA ASP A 206 -16.01 -12.43 -7.18
C ASP A 206 -17.47 -12.25 -6.73
N LEU A 207 -17.76 -11.16 -6.00
CA LEU A 207 -19.13 -10.83 -5.59
C LEU A 207 -20.07 -10.69 -6.80
N ALA A 208 -19.67 -9.85 -7.77
CA ALA A 208 -20.51 -9.55 -8.94
C ALA A 208 -20.72 -10.78 -9.87
N SER A 209 -19.80 -11.75 -9.86
CA SER A 209 -19.96 -13.02 -10.58
C SER A 209 -20.91 -14.01 -9.87
N SER A 210 -21.09 -13.83 -8.56
CA SER A 210 -21.86 -14.76 -7.72
C SER A 210 -23.30 -14.28 -7.46
N VAL A 211 -23.49 -12.97 -7.30
CA VAL A 211 -24.80 -12.38 -7.03
C VAL A 211 -25.01 -11.10 -7.85
N ALA A 212 -26.25 -10.77 -8.16
CA ALA A 212 -26.56 -9.49 -8.80
C ALA A 212 -26.26 -8.33 -7.85
N VAL A 213 -25.48 -7.36 -8.30
CA VAL A 213 -25.02 -6.22 -7.49
C VAL A 213 -25.48 -4.88 -8.06
N THR A 214 -25.51 -3.89 -7.19
CA THR A 214 -25.57 -2.47 -7.51
C THR A 214 -24.27 -1.82 -7.05
N VAL A 215 -23.60 -1.11 -7.94
CA VAL A 215 -22.50 -0.20 -7.56
C VAL A 215 -23.13 1.15 -7.24
N VAL A 216 -23.00 1.59 -6.00
CA VAL A 216 -23.66 2.78 -5.48
C VAL A 216 -22.83 4.01 -5.83
N GLU A 217 -23.51 5.03 -6.36
CA GLU A 217 -22.90 6.31 -6.70
C GLU A 217 -22.48 7.10 -5.45
N VAL A 218 -21.29 7.74 -5.54
CA VAL A 218 -20.89 8.82 -4.63
C VAL A 218 -20.93 10.12 -5.45
N PRO A 219 -21.91 11.02 -5.19
CA PRO A 219 -22.06 12.24 -5.94
C PRO A 219 -20.83 13.15 -5.85
N ALA A 220 -20.45 13.81 -6.97
CA ALA A 220 -19.33 14.74 -6.99
C ALA A 220 -19.44 15.85 -5.94
N ALA A 221 -20.68 16.33 -5.67
CA ALA A 221 -20.93 17.33 -4.64
C ALA A 221 -20.55 16.84 -3.22
N ASP A 222 -20.69 15.56 -2.93
CA ASP A 222 -20.26 14.99 -1.65
C ASP A 222 -18.74 14.85 -1.60
N VAL A 223 -18.10 14.50 -2.73
CA VAL A 223 -16.63 14.48 -2.82
C VAL A 223 -16.03 15.87 -2.61
N GLU A 224 -16.66 16.92 -3.16
CA GLU A 224 -16.26 18.33 -2.97
C GLU A 224 -16.31 18.76 -1.50
N LYS A 225 -17.32 18.29 -0.73
CA LYS A 225 -17.42 18.56 0.72
C LYS A 225 -16.26 17.95 1.51
N ILE A 226 -15.78 16.76 1.11
CA ILE A 226 -14.63 16.13 1.76
C ILE A 226 -13.35 16.92 1.45
N GLY A 227 -13.19 17.36 0.19
CA GLY A 227 -12.01 18.08 -0.27
C GLY A 227 -10.77 17.20 -0.43
N ALA A 228 -9.61 17.85 -0.62
CA ALA A 228 -8.34 17.15 -0.83
C ALA A 228 -7.94 16.27 0.38
N PRO A 229 -7.41 15.06 0.16
CA PRO A 229 -6.90 14.53 -1.11
C PRO A 229 -7.92 13.73 -1.96
N TYR A 230 -9.21 13.82 -1.67
CA TYR A 230 -10.24 13.14 -2.45
C TYR A 230 -10.55 13.91 -3.74
N LEU A 231 -10.73 13.19 -4.82
CA LEU A 231 -11.07 13.72 -6.14
C LEU A 231 -12.31 13.01 -6.69
N ALA A 232 -13.19 13.76 -7.35
CA ALA A 232 -14.29 13.17 -8.10
C ALA A 232 -13.73 12.26 -9.21
N ALA A 233 -14.31 11.09 -9.35
CA ALA A 233 -13.85 10.06 -10.28
C ALA A 233 -15.03 9.24 -10.81
N THR A 234 -14.73 8.32 -11.71
CA THR A 234 -15.73 7.45 -12.33
C THR A 234 -15.25 6.00 -12.32
N ILE A 235 -16.13 5.07 -11.96
CA ILE A 235 -15.96 3.64 -12.20
C ILE A 235 -16.55 3.37 -13.59
N PRO A 236 -15.73 3.06 -14.62
CA PRO A 236 -16.22 2.89 -15.98
C PRO A 236 -17.20 1.72 -16.10
N ALA A 237 -18.17 1.84 -17.00
CA ALA A 237 -19.07 0.77 -17.36
C ALA A 237 -18.30 -0.52 -17.71
N GLY A 238 -18.82 -1.67 -17.31
CA GLY A 238 -18.21 -2.97 -17.56
C GLY A 238 -17.00 -3.30 -16.68
N THR A 239 -16.68 -2.47 -15.67
CA THR A 239 -15.65 -2.81 -14.68
C THR A 239 -16.02 -4.08 -13.90
N TYR A 240 -17.30 -4.24 -13.59
CA TYR A 240 -17.85 -5.40 -12.89
C TYR A 240 -19.03 -6.00 -13.66
N GLN A 241 -19.26 -7.28 -13.48
CA GLN A 241 -20.40 -7.96 -14.11
C GLN A 241 -21.73 -7.33 -13.68
N GLY A 242 -22.57 -6.96 -14.64
CA GLY A 242 -23.88 -6.34 -14.41
C GLY A 242 -23.84 -4.86 -14.05
N GLN A 243 -22.67 -4.20 -14.15
CA GLN A 243 -22.52 -2.75 -14.11
C GLN A 243 -22.39 -2.21 -15.54
N ASP A 244 -23.51 -1.82 -16.14
CA ASP A 244 -23.61 -1.47 -17.56
C ASP A 244 -23.43 0.04 -17.84
N ALA A 245 -23.35 0.86 -16.81
CA ALA A 245 -23.19 2.30 -16.89
C ALA A 245 -21.98 2.76 -16.08
N ASP A 246 -21.46 3.93 -16.43
CA ASP A 246 -20.49 4.66 -15.61
C ASP A 246 -21.10 5.01 -14.26
N VAL A 247 -20.32 4.90 -13.17
CA VAL A 247 -20.76 5.24 -11.82
C VAL A 247 -19.82 6.29 -11.24
N ALA A 248 -20.37 7.47 -10.86
CA ALA A 248 -19.60 8.51 -10.20
C ALA A 248 -19.14 8.04 -8.81
N THR A 249 -17.94 8.39 -8.43
CA THR A 249 -17.35 8.03 -7.14
C THR A 249 -16.26 9.01 -6.73
N ALA A 250 -15.65 8.76 -5.57
CA ALA A 250 -14.43 9.40 -5.11
C ALA A 250 -13.20 8.54 -5.41
N ALA A 251 -12.08 9.18 -5.67
CA ALA A 251 -10.76 8.53 -5.70
C ALA A 251 -9.79 9.21 -4.75
N VAL A 252 -8.85 8.44 -4.22
CA VAL A 252 -7.73 8.91 -3.39
C VAL A 252 -6.44 8.23 -3.83
N GLY A 253 -5.34 8.98 -3.89
CA GLY A 253 -4.05 8.45 -4.33
C GLY A 253 -3.50 7.40 -3.36
N ASN A 254 -2.81 6.40 -3.90
CA ASN A 254 -2.00 5.46 -3.14
C ASN A 254 -0.53 5.80 -3.25
N PHE A 255 0.19 5.51 -2.18
CA PHE A 255 1.63 5.73 -2.08
C PHE A 255 2.34 4.48 -1.59
N LEU A 256 3.57 4.30 -2.06
CA LEU A 256 4.55 3.47 -1.38
C LEU A 256 5.30 4.36 -0.40
N ILE A 257 5.26 3.95 0.85
CA ILE A 257 5.86 4.65 1.99
C ILE A 257 6.90 3.73 2.64
N THR A 258 7.99 4.31 3.09
CA THR A 258 9.05 3.69 3.88
C THR A 258 9.30 4.50 5.15
N HIS A 259 10.42 4.29 5.83
CA HIS A 259 10.80 5.06 7.01
C HIS A 259 12.30 5.41 6.98
N GLU A 260 12.69 6.43 7.74
CA GLU A 260 14.06 6.96 7.77
C GLU A 260 15.15 5.97 8.20
N GLY A 261 14.77 4.85 8.82
CA GLY A 261 15.71 3.81 9.24
C GLY A 261 16.13 2.85 8.13
N VAL A 262 15.49 2.91 6.95
CA VAL A 262 15.92 2.17 5.76
C VAL A 262 17.17 2.85 5.18
N SER A 263 18.13 2.09 4.67
CA SER A 263 19.34 2.68 4.08
C SER A 263 19.02 3.45 2.79
N ASP A 264 19.81 4.49 2.50
CA ASP A 264 19.67 5.27 1.26
C ASP A 264 19.83 4.38 0.02
N GLU A 265 20.73 3.39 0.08
CA GLU A 265 20.91 2.46 -1.03
C GLU A 265 19.68 1.57 -1.22
N THR A 266 19.11 1.03 -0.15
CA THR A 266 17.92 0.19 -0.24
C THR A 266 16.73 0.97 -0.77
N ALA A 267 16.49 2.16 -0.25
CA ALA A 267 15.39 3.01 -0.72
C ALA A 267 15.59 3.43 -2.19
N TYR A 268 16.84 3.71 -2.61
CA TYR A 268 17.16 3.96 -4.01
C TYR A 268 16.84 2.74 -4.87
N GLN A 269 17.29 1.54 -4.47
CA GLN A 269 17.05 0.31 -5.21
C GLN A 269 15.54 -0.02 -5.25
N MET A 270 14.82 0.10 -4.14
CA MET A 270 13.36 -0.13 -4.12
C MET A 270 12.65 0.79 -5.11
N THR A 271 13.01 2.09 -5.15
CA THR A 271 12.43 3.05 -6.08
C THR A 271 12.77 2.71 -7.53
N LYS A 272 14.04 2.45 -7.81
CA LYS A 272 14.54 2.09 -9.14
C LYS A 272 13.86 0.82 -9.67
N GLN A 273 13.86 -0.24 -8.88
CA GLN A 273 13.34 -1.52 -9.31
C GLN A 273 11.82 -1.51 -9.52
N LEU A 274 11.07 -0.69 -8.80
CA LEU A 274 9.66 -0.45 -9.08
C LEU A 274 9.46 0.04 -10.53
N PHE A 275 10.14 1.13 -10.90
CA PHE A 275 9.91 1.76 -12.21
C PHE A 275 10.56 1.03 -13.39
N GLU A 276 11.64 0.29 -13.14
CA GLU A 276 12.31 -0.51 -14.18
C GLU A 276 11.65 -1.87 -14.44
N ASN A 277 10.66 -2.27 -13.59
CA ASN A 277 9.96 -3.56 -13.72
C ASN A 277 8.43 -3.38 -13.72
N LEU A 278 7.90 -2.27 -14.25
CA LEU A 278 6.44 -2.04 -14.35
C LEU A 278 5.66 -3.15 -15.07
N PRO A 279 6.19 -3.82 -16.11
CA PRO A 279 5.48 -4.95 -16.72
C PRO A 279 5.13 -6.07 -15.73
N ASP A 280 6.00 -6.39 -14.78
CA ASP A 280 5.74 -7.42 -13.77
C ASP A 280 4.65 -6.97 -12.79
N MET A 281 4.65 -5.67 -12.43
CA MET A 281 3.60 -5.06 -11.62
C MET A 281 2.23 -5.14 -12.32
N VAL A 282 2.18 -4.82 -13.64
CA VAL A 282 0.96 -4.90 -14.44
C VAL A 282 0.48 -6.34 -14.60
N ALA A 283 1.39 -7.29 -14.74
CA ALA A 283 1.05 -8.72 -14.80
C ALA A 283 0.40 -9.20 -13.48
N ALA A 284 0.82 -8.65 -12.34
CA ALA A 284 0.25 -8.99 -11.04
C ALA A 284 -1.16 -8.39 -10.83
N HIS A 285 -1.37 -7.13 -11.25
CA HIS A 285 -2.69 -6.51 -11.19
C HIS A 285 -2.82 -5.31 -12.15
N ALA A 286 -3.95 -5.23 -12.85
CA ALA A 286 -4.21 -4.21 -13.88
C ALA A 286 -4.17 -2.76 -13.35
N ALA A 287 -4.41 -2.52 -12.06
CA ALA A 287 -4.30 -1.20 -11.45
C ALA A 287 -2.88 -0.59 -11.59
N ALA A 288 -1.85 -1.44 -11.68
CA ALA A 288 -0.47 -1.00 -11.89
C ALA A 288 -0.23 -0.30 -13.24
N LYS A 289 -1.15 -0.40 -14.20
CA LYS A 289 -1.08 0.38 -15.46
C LYS A 289 -1.09 1.90 -15.22
N ALA A 290 -1.60 2.34 -14.07
CA ALA A 290 -1.62 3.75 -13.69
C ALA A 290 -0.31 4.23 -13.03
N ILE A 291 0.63 3.34 -12.72
CA ILE A 291 1.92 3.70 -12.17
C ILE A 291 2.76 4.35 -13.28
N ASP A 292 3.09 5.62 -13.07
CA ASP A 292 3.84 6.44 -14.03
C ASP A 292 4.95 7.19 -13.30
N LEU A 293 6.19 7.01 -13.75
CA LEU A 293 7.34 7.71 -13.18
C LEU A 293 7.12 9.22 -13.15
N LYS A 294 6.50 9.80 -14.20
CA LYS A 294 6.25 11.24 -14.29
C LYS A 294 5.29 11.78 -13.22
N LYS A 295 4.49 10.90 -12.64
CA LYS A 295 3.51 11.21 -11.59
C LYS A 295 3.95 10.76 -10.20
N ALA A 296 5.12 10.16 -10.09
CA ALA A 296 5.59 9.52 -8.87
C ALA A 296 5.71 10.45 -7.66
N LEU A 297 5.79 11.75 -7.90
CA LEU A 297 5.92 12.77 -6.84
C LEU A 297 4.59 13.49 -6.55
N ASP A 298 3.55 13.24 -7.35
CA ASP A 298 2.29 13.97 -7.26
C ASP A 298 1.60 13.71 -5.91
N GLY A 299 1.36 14.78 -5.16
CA GLY A 299 0.59 14.74 -3.93
C GLY A 299 1.23 13.94 -2.78
N MET A 300 2.54 13.68 -2.82
CA MET A 300 3.26 12.97 -1.75
C MET A 300 3.11 13.70 -0.41
N PRO A 301 2.45 13.09 0.61
CA PRO A 301 2.10 13.82 1.83
C PRO A 301 3.25 13.94 2.84
N VAL A 302 4.37 13.25 2.62
CA VAL A 302 5.53 13.20 3.52
C VAL A 302 6.82 13.47 2.74
N PRO A 303 7.91 13.89 3.39
CA PRO A 303 9.20 14.04 2.74
C PRO A 303 9.63 12.74 2.05
N LEU A 304 10.26 12.84 0.89
CA LEU A 304 10.86 11.69 0.23
C LEU A 304 11.99 11.09 1.06
N HIS A 305 12.22 9.79 0.88
CA HIS A 305 13.44 9.17 1.37
C HIS A 305 14.65 9.66 0.54
N PRO A 306 15.83 9.95 1.16
CA PRO A 306 17.00 10.43 0.41
C PRO A 306 17.41 9.51 -0.75
N GLY A 307 17.29 8.21 -0.58
CA GLY A 307 17.53 7.23 -1.65
C GLY A 307 16.54 7.36 -2.81
N ALA A 308 15.26 7.60 -2.53
CA ALA A 308 14.26 7.87 -3.56
C ALA A 308 14.54 9.20 -4.28
N GLU A 309 14.87 10.26 -3.54
CA GLU A 309 15.27 11.54 -4.11
C GLU A 309 16.46 11.40 -5.07
N ARG A 310 17.47 10.58 -4.71
CA ARG A 310 18.62 10.32 -5.57
C ARG A 310 18.18 9.74 -6.91
N TYR A 311 17.28 8.75 -6.91
CA TYR A 311 16.76 8.17 -8.14
C TYR A 311 16.00 9.20 -8.99
N TYR A 312 15.14 10.02 -8.39
CA TYR A 312 14.39 11.04 -9.12
C TYR A 312 15.28 12.13 -9.70
N LYS A 313 16.34 12.55 -8.99
CA LYS A 313 17.36 13.48 -9.50
C LYS A 313 18.09 12.89 -10.70
N GLU A 314 18.48 11.61 -10.66
CA GLU A 314 19.10 10.91 -11.80
C GLU A 314 18.16 10.84 -13.03
N LYS A 315 16.86 10.80 -12.82
CA LYS A 315 15.85 10.84 -13.90
C LYS A 315 15.45 12.26 -14.33
N GLY A 316 16.05 13.29 -13.74
CA GLY A 316 15.78 14.69 -14.10
C GLY A 316 14.39 15.20 -13.67
N MET A 317 13.83 14.63 -12.60
CA MET A 317 12.50 14.97 -12.09
C MET A 317 12.54 16.00 -10.94
N MET A 318 13.72 16.25 -10.41
CA MET A 318 13.97 17.20 -9.31
C MET A 318 15.22 18.04 -9.61
#